data_666797663d9b394cd94ba29f11af2978
#
_entry.id   666797663d9b394cd94ba29f11af2978
#
_cell.length_a   1.000
_cell.length_b   1.000
_cell.length_c   1.000
_cell.angle_alpha   90.00
_cell.angle_beta   90.00
_cell.angle_gamma   90.00
#
_symmetry.space_group_name_H-M   'P 1'
#
loop_
_entity.id
_entity.type
_entity.pdbx_description
1 polymer ?
#
loop_
_entity_poly.entity_id
_entity_poly.type
_entity_poly.pdbx_seq_one_letter_code
_entity_poly.pdbx_strand_id
1 'polypeptide(L)' 'MKRKKDRDIEKGYPTAAFVAKLRRLADALEKSERFAIQIAGERIFVPSDAVYTIEHEREGGAEEVEFQITWTRKGR' A
#
# COMPACT_ATOMS: atom_id res chain seq x y z
N MET A 1 -23.95 4.63 -8.54
CA MET A 1 -22.49 4.60 -8.41
C MET A 1 -21.96 3.20 -8.42
N LYS A 2 -20.93 2.99 -9.20
CA LYS A 2 -20.39 1.66 -9.33
C LYS A 2 -19.42 1.33 -8.23
N ARG A 3 -19.51 0.13 -7.72
CA ARG A 3 -18.52 -0.38 -6.81
C ARG A 3 -17.31 -0.86 -7.61
N LYS A 4 -16.13 -0.67 -7.04
CA LYS A 4 -14.93 -1.22 -7.63
C LYS A 4 -14.90 -2.71 -7.39
N LYS A 5 -14.44 -3.42 -8.41
CA LYS A 5 -14.30 -4.86 -8.29
C LYS A 5 -13.20 -5.21 -7.32
N ASP A 6 -13.37 -6.34 -6.69
CA ASP A 6 -12.31 -6.89 -5.85
C ASP A 6 -11.10 -7.19 -6.71
N ARG A 7 -9.94 -6.98 -6.14
CA ARG A 7 -8.70 -7.36 -6.82
C ARG A 7 -7.60 -7.57 -5.80
N ASP A 8 -6.64 -8.39 -6.19
CA ASP A 8 -5.49 -8.66 -5.35
C ASP A 8 -4.31 -8.74 -6.31
N ILE A 9 -3.56 -7.67 -6.40
CA ILE A 9 -2.50 -7.53 -7.40
C ILE A 9 -1.20 -7.19 -6.72
N GLU A 10 -0.18 -7.91 -7.12
CA GLU A 10 1.17 -7.70 -6.62
C GLU A 10 2.06 -7.30 -7.79
N LYS A 11 2.90 -6.30 -7.57
CA LYS A 11 3.80 -5.85 -8.61
C LYS A 11 5.20 -5.72 -8.08
N GLY A 12 6.16 -6.26 -8.82
CA GLY A 12 7.56 -6.15 -8.45
C GLY A 12 8.19 -4.88 -8.98
N TYR A 13 9.21 -4.41 -8.29
CA TYR A 13 9.94 -3.20 -8.65
C TYR A 13 11.43 -3.38 -8.41
N PRO A 14 12.27 -2.73 -9.23
CA PRO A 14 13.69 -2.65 -8.89
C PRO A 14 13.87 -1.89 -7.58
N THR A 15 14.97 -2.15 -6.91
CA THR A 15 15.21 -1.57 -5.59
C THR A 15 15.07 -0.06 -5.57
N ALA A 16 15.64 0.63 -6.56
CA ALA A 16 15.59 2.09 -6.56
C ALA A 16 14.16 2.61 -6.64
N ALA A 17 13.33 1.98 -7.48
CA ALA A 17 11.94 2.38 -7.61
C ALA A 17 11.16 2.08 -6.33
N PHE A 18 11.45 0.95 -5.70
CA PHE A 18 10.81 0.58 -4.44
C PHE A 18 11.16 1.58 -3.36
N VAL A 19 12.44 1.95 -3.25
CA VAL A 19 12.89 2.93 -2.26
C VAL A 19 12.20 4.27 -2.47
N ALA A 20 12.08 4.72 -3.72
CA ALA A 20 11.43 5.99 -4.01
C ALA A 20 9.98 6.00 -3.53
N LYS A 21 9.27 4.89 -3.72
CA LYS A 21 7.89 4.79 -3.27
C LYS A 21 7.80 4.81 -1.76
N LEU A 22 8.71 4.12 -1.08
CA LEU A 22 8.74 4.13 0.39
C LEU A 22 9.00 5.53 0.93
N ARG A 23 9.91 6.27 0.29
CA ARG A 23 10.22 7.63 0.74
C ARG A 23 9.01 8.53 0.58
N ARG A 24 8.28 8.41 -0.54
CA ARG A 24 7.07 9.21 -0.73
C ARG A 24 6.03 8.91 0.33
N LEU A 25 5.86 7.64 0.64
CA LEU A 25 4.91 7.24 1.68
C LEU A 25 5.31 7.82 3.03
N ALA A 26 6.57 7.65 3.40
CA ALA A 26 7.06 8.15 4.69
C ALA A 26 6.88 9.65 4.80
N ASP A 27 7.23 10.37 3.73
CA ASP A 27 7.10 11.83 3.73
C ASP A 27 5.65 12.27 3.90
N ALA A 28 4.74 11.62 3.18
CA ALA A 28 3.33 11.98 3.26
C ALA A 28 2.78 11.73 4.66
N LEU A 29 3.12 10.60 5.26
CA LEU A 29 2.66 10.29 6.61
C LEU A 29 3.24 11.27 7.63
N GLU A 30 4.51 11.59 7.49
CA GLU A 30 5.16 12.49 8.42
C GLU A 30 4.54 13.89 8.39
N LYS A 31 4.14 14.34 7.22
CA LYS A 31 3.54 15.65 7.05
C LYS A 31 2.02 15.64 7.15
N SER A 32 1.44 14.51 7.43
CA SER A 32 -0.01 14.33 7.48
C SER A 32 -0.67 14.73 6.17
N GLU A 33 0.00 14.42 5.06
CA GLU A 33 -0.51 14.72 3.74
C GLU A 33 -1.17 13.48 3.16
N ARG A 34 -2.06 13.72 2.22
CA ARG A 34 -2.72 12.65 1.50
C ARG A 34 -1.72 11.88 0.67
N PHE A 35 -1.78 10.58 0.73
CA PHE A 35 -0.89 9.74 -0.06
C PHE A 35 -1.66 9.08 -1.18
N ALA A 36 -1.09 9.11 -2.39
CA ALA A 36 -1.67 8.43 -3.54
C ALA A 36 -0.59 7.61 -4.22
N ILE A 37 -0.97 6.44 -4.71
CA ILE A 37 -0.04 5.57 -5.40
C ILE A 37 -0.77 4.88 -6.54
N GLN A 38 -0.07 4.68 -7.64
CA GLN A 38 -0.64 3.97 -8.76
C GLN A 38 -0.07 2.55 -8.80
N ILE A 39 -0.95 1.57 -8.82
CA ILE A 39 -0.55 0.16 -8.82
C ILE A 39 -1.29 -0.52 -9.96
N ALA A 40 -0.52 -1.05 -10.91
CA ALA A 40 -1.08 -1.81 -12.02
C ALA A 40 -2.26 -1.08 -12.68
N GLY A 41 -2.06 0.18 -13.00
CA GLY A 41 -3.04 0.95 -13.75
C GLY A 41 -4.13 1.61 -12.95
N GLU A 42 -4.16 1.41 -11.65
CA GLU A 42 -5.18 2.04 -10.82
C GLU A 42 -4.56 2.96 -9.80
N ARG A 43 -5.12 4.14 -9.64
CA ARG A 43 -4.65 5.12 -8.67
C ARG A 43 -5.40 4.94 -7.37
N ILE A 44 -4.67 4.79 -6.28
CA ILE A 44 -5.23 4.49 -4.97
C ILE A 44 -4.89 5.62 -4.02
N PHE A 45 -5.92 6.12 -3.33
CA PHE A 45 -5.74 7.17 -2.31
C PHE A 45 -5.87 6.54 -0.94
N VAL A 46 -4.87 6.75 -0.10
CA VAL A 46 -4.86 6.21 1.26
C VAL A 46 -5.50 7.23 2.18
N PRO A 47 -6.57 6.86 2.89
CA PRO A 47 -7.25 7.82 3.77
C PRO A 47 -6.48 8.03 5.06
N SER A 48 -6.84 9.08 5.77
CA SER A 48 -6.15 9.43 7.00
C SER A 48 -6.43 8.47 8.16
N ASP A 49 -7.50 7.67 8.05
CA ASP A 49 -7.81 6.71 9.10
C ASP A 49 -7.33 5.30 8.80
N ALA A 50 -6.40 5.17 7.86
CA ALA A 50 -5.81 3.87 7.55
C ALA A 50 -5.01 3.36 8.74
N VAL A 51 -4.89 2.05 8.83
CA VAL A 51 -4.16 1.37 9.89
C VAL A 51 -2.87 0.81 9.32
N TYR A 52 -1.79 0.93 10.05
CA TYR A 52 -0.46 0.54 9.56
C TYR A 52 0.09 -0.59 10.40
N THR A 53 0.50 -1.68 9.74
CA THR A 53 1.08 -2.84 10.41
C THR A 53 2.28 -3.34 9.64
N ILE A 54 3.15 -4.07 10.31
CA ILE A 54 4.27 -4.76 9.68
C ILE A 54 4.16 -6.22 10.07
N GLU A 55 4.19 -7.09 9.07
CA GLU A 55 4.00 -8.51 9.29
C GLU A 55 5.22 -9.29 8.83
N HIS A 56 5.56 -10.31 9.58
CA HIS A 56 6.63 -11.24 9.22
C HIS A 56 6.05 -12.64 9.16
N GLU A 57 6.35 -13.35 8.09
CA GLU A 57 5.86 -14.70 7.90
C GLU A 57 6.99 -15.62 7.47
N ARG A 58 7.03 -16.81 8.03
CA ARG A 58 8.05 -17.80 7.69
C ARG A 58 7.37 -19.14 7.48
N GLU A 59 7.66 -19.76 6.33
CA GLU A 59 7.06 -21.06 6.04
C GLU A 59 7.97 -21.80 5.08
N GLY A 60 8.35 -23.03 5.43
CA GLY A 60 9.29 -23.79 4.64
C GLY A 60 10.60 -23.03 4.53
N GLY A 61 11.13 -22.87 3.34
CA GLY A 61 12.34 -22.11 3.12
C GLY A 61 12.11 -20.67 2.76
N ALA A 62 10.87 -20.17 2.87
CA ALA A 62 10.54 -18.83 2.43
C ALA A 62 10.29 -17.91 3.60
N GLU A 63 10.66 -16.65 3.44
CA GLU A 63 10.37 -15.62 4.44
C GLU A 63 9.82 -14.38 3.77
N GLU A 64 8.94 -13.69 4.48
CA GLU A 64 8.28 -12.52 3.95
C GLU A 64 8.12 -11.46 5.03
N VAL A 65 8.41 -10.21 4.65
CA VAL A 65 8.09 -9.05 5.48
C VAL A 65 7.15 -8.16 4.69
N GLU A 66 6.02 -7.78 5.30
CA GLU A 66 5.04 -6.95 4.64
C GLU A 66 4.78 -5.69 5.43
N PHE A 67 4.82 -4.55 4.74
CA PHE A 67 4.35 -3.29 5.30
C PHE A 67 2.93 -3.10 4.79
N GLN A 68 1.96 -3.14 5.67
CA GLN A 68 0.56 -3.14 5.29
C GLN A 68 -0.13 -1.85 5.70
N ILE A 69 -0.94 -1.36 4.77
CA ILE A 69 -1.78 -0.19 5.02
C ILE A 69 -3.20 -0.61 4.66
N THR A 70 -4.08 -0.66 5.65
CA THR A 70 -5.43 -1.17 5.42
C THR A 70 -6.48 -0.18 5.88
N TRP A 71 -7.60 -0.20 5.17
CA TRP A 71 -8.75 0.62 5.55
C TRP A 71 -9.99 0.02 4.90
N THR A 72 -11.13 0.47 5.35
CA THR A 72 -12.41 0.07 4.77
C THR A 72 -12.91 1.19 3.88
N ARG A 73 -13.25 0.84 2.64
CA ARG A 73 -13.79 1.83 1.71
C ARG A 73 -15.11 2.36 2.24
N LYS A 74 -15.28 3.66 2.13
CA LYS A 74 -16.53 4.28 2.51
C LYS A 74 -17.39 4.49 1.30
N GLY A 75 -18.65 4.63 1.55
CA GLY A 75 -19.56 4.94 0.53
C GLY A 75 -20.12 3.71 -0.08
N ARG A 76 -20.39 3.77 -1.26
CA ARG A 76 -21.21 2.77 -1.76
C ARG A 76 -21.23 2.74 -3.15
#